data_ea3b347953720481bcedaa0e1779784e
#
_entry.id   ea3b347953720481bcedaa0e1779784e
#
_cell.length_a   1.000
_cell.length_b   1.000
_cell.length_c   1.000
_cell.angle_alpha   90.00
_cell.angle_beta   90.00
_cell.angle_gamma   90.00
#
_symmetry.space_group_name_H-M   'P 1'
#
loop_
_entity.id
_entity.type
_entity.pdbx_description
1 polymer ?
#
loop_
_entity_poly.entity_id
_entity_poly.type
_entity_poly.pdbx_seq_one_letter_code
_entity_poly.pdbx_strand_id
1 'polypeptide(L)'
;MHADRSAAYLFHRHDIVVLWGIAAVFIGTLAYGWIYNNLMLGLVLGLVFMGLSLGVAAWSKSGALSRVALPVLGMTMVGLMIHVARGHSEAHFAVFAFLACLVVYRSSVAIIAGAVAIAIHHLSFNQFQTWGWGPMCFTEPSFMRVVEHAIYVVVESVVLILLALRARADFATAEELMRIVEQIQGDNGTINLNASHLAVKGRVSRKLVDALQHIETAIQQVHRSSDAIRQASGDIAHGNQLLSSRTEDAAASIAQTAASVEEIASTIRASVDNAHQANQLAGQASDVATRGGEAVHRVVDTMSGIQQSSRKI
;
A
#
# COMPACT_ATOMS: atom_id res chain seq x y z
N MET A 1 11.56 18.38 8.58
CA MET A 1 12.47 18.59 9.73
C MET A 1 12.56 17.39 10.68
N HIS A 2 11.71 16.34 10.57
CA HIS A 2 11.80 15.10 11.38
C HIS A 2 12.71 14.01 10.79
N ALA A 3 12.92 13.96 9.46
CA ALA A 3 13.76 12.96 8.80
C ALA A 3 15.25 13.04 9.16
N ASP A 4 15.74 14.23 9.51
CA ASP A 4 17.16 14.46 9.84
C ASP A 4 17.54 13.93 11.24
N ARG A 5 16.58 13.80 12.16
CA ARG A 5 16.84 13.25 13.51
C ARG A 5 16.96 11.73 13.50
N SER A 6 16.23 11.01 12.66
CA SER A 6 16.29 9.54 12.58
C SER A 6 17.62 9.04 12.01
N ALA A 7 18.14 9.71 10.97
CA ALA A 7 19.45 9.40 10.40
C ALA A 7 20.59 9.62 11.39
N ALA A 8 20.55 10.72 12.17
CA ALA A 8 21.56 11.01 13.20
C ALA A 8 21.59 9.96 14.33
N TYR A 9 20.41 9.42 14.73
CA TYR A 9 20.34 8.34 15.74
C TYR A 9 20.91 7.01 15.23
N LEU A 10 20.72 6.66 13.97
CA LEU A 10 21.23 5.41 13.38
C LEU A 10 22.76 5.43 13.26
N PHE A 11 23.37 6.55 12.91
CA PHE A 11 24.82 6.69 12.81
C PHE A 11 25.51 6.61 14.18
N HIS A 12 24.93 7.15 15.24
CA HIS A 12 25.47 7.03 16.61
C HIS A 12 25.47 5.59 17.13
N ARG A 13 24.55 4.75 16.71
CA ARG A 13 24.46 3.35 17.14
C ARG A 13 25.64 2.48 16.68
N HIS A 14 26.23 2.76 15.53
CA HIS A 14 27.35 1.96 15.02
C HIS A 14 28.63 2.12 15.88
N ASP A 15 28.99 3.35 16.23
CA ASP A 15 30.14 3.59 17.11
C ASP A 15 29.94 2.98 18.49
N ILE A 16 28.70 3.03 19.02
CA ILE A 16 28.34 2.42 20.30
C ILE A 16 28.61 0.90 20.30
N VAL A 17 28.23 0.18 19.25
CA VAL A 17 28.46 -1.27 19.15
C VAL A 17 29.97 -1.57 19.12
N VAL A 18 30.73 -0.80 18.34
CA VAL A 18 32.20 -0.98 18.29
C VAL A 18 32.86 -0.62 19.60
N LEU A 19 32.40 0.43 20.28
CA LEU A 19 32.88 0.79 21.63
C LEU A 19 32.63 -0.32 22.66
N TRP A 20 31.43 -0.98 22.59
CA TRP A 20 31.18 -2.16 23.41
C TRP A 20 32.15 -3.31 23.11
N GLY A 21 32.47 -3.51 21.82
CA GLY A 21 33.50 -4.48 21.40
C GLY A 21 34.86 -4.15 22.00
N ILE A 22 35.27 -2.88 21.91
CA ILE A 22 36.54 -2.40 22.51
C ILE A 22 36.52 -2.59 24.05
N ALA A 23 35.42 -2.26 24.71
CA ALA A 23 35.25 -2.45 26.14
C ALA A 23 35.33 -3.93 26.55
N ALA A 24 34.74 -4.83 25.77
CA ALA A 24 34.83 -6.27 26.02
C ALA A 24 36.27 -6.77 25.89
N VAL A 25 37.00 -6.32 24.85
CA VAL A 25 38.46 -6.63 24.70
C VAL A 25 39.25 -6.03 25.84
N PHE A 26 38.93 -4.82 26.30
CA PHE A 26 39.61 -4.21 27.46
C PHE A 26 39.41 -5.03 28.73
N ILE A 27 38.20 -5.52 29.01
CA ILE A 27 37.92 -6.43 30.12
C ILE A 27 38.77 -7.70 30.01
N GLY A 28 38.80 -8.29 28.78
CA GLY A 28 39.69 -9.44 28.52
C GLY A 28 41.17 -9.14 28.76
N THR A 29 41.62 -7.94 28.36
CA THR A 29 43.00 -7.46 28.62
C THR A 29 43.33 -7.41 30.12
N LEU A 30 42.40 -6.94 30.95
CA LEU A 30 42.57 -6.89 32.40
C LEU A 30 42.57 -8.30 33.01
N ALA A 31 41.68 -9.20 32.51
CA ALA A 31 41.64 -10.59 32.97
C ALA A 31 42.97 -11.32 32.67
N TYR A 32 43.50 -11.23 31.44
CA TYR A 32 44.80 -11.78 31.10
C TYR A 32 45.93 -11.08 31.85
N GLY A 33 45.83 -9.75 32.05
CA GLY A 33 46.79 -8.99 32.85
C GLY A 33 46.90 -9.50 34.29
N TRP A 34 45.79 -9.86 34.89
CA TRP A 34 45.75 -10.50 36.21
C TRP A 34 46.41 -11.88 36.19
N ILE A 35 46.03 -12.74 35.25
CA ILE A 35 46.53 -14.12 35.14
C ILE A 35 48.04 -14.16 34.90
N TYR A 36 48.55 -13.30 34.01
CA TYR A 36 49.95 -13.30 33.58
C TYR A 36 50.84 -12.27 34.29
N ASN A 37 50.33 -11.64 35.35
CA ASN A 37 51.00 -10.63 36.18
C ASN A 37 51.48 -9.38 35.41
N ASN A 38 50.68 -8.96 34.42
CA ASN A 38 50.91 -7.76 33.58
C ASN A 38 49.74 -6.74 33.70
N LEU A 39 49.03 -6.75 34.83
CA LEU A 39 47.82 -5.99 35.02
C LEU A 39 48.01 -4.48 34.84
N MET A 40 49.10 -3.92 35.39
CA MET A 40 49.37 -2.48 35.31
C MET A 40 49.57 -1.99 33.87
N LEU A 41 50.27 -2.78 33.05
CA LEU A 41 50.44 -2.47 31.62
C LEU A 41 49.10 -2.48 30.88
N GLY A 42 48.31 -3.54 31.07
CA GLY A 42 46.96 -3.67 30.47
C GLY A 42 46.03 -2.55 30.91
N LEU A 43 46.03 -2.16 32.18
CA LEU A 43 45.22 -1.09 32.73
C LEU A 43 45.59 0.28 32.13
N VAL A 44 46.88 0.67 32.22
CA VAL A 44 47.31 2.00 31.77
C VAL A 44 47.13 2.20 30.28
N LEU A 45 47.64 1.28 29.45
CA LEU A 45 47.51 1.40 28.00
C LEU A 45 46.05 1.16 27.54
N GLY A 46 45.33 0.24 28.19
CA GLY A 46 43.92 -0.01 27.89
C GLY A 46 43.06 1.21 28.17
N LEU A 47 43.26 1.93 29.26
CA LEU A 47 42.55 3.19 29.54
C LEU A 47 42.89 4.28 28.51
N VAL A 48 44.15 4.37 28.08
CA VAL A 48 44.52 5.31 27.00
C VAL A 48 43.78 4.99 25.70
N PHE A 49 43.82 3.72 25.26
CA PHE A 49 43.12 3.34 24.01
C PHE A 49 41.60 3.48 24.12
N MET A 50 40.99 3.19 25.27
CA MET A 50 39.59 3.41 25.53
C MET A 50 39.24 4.91 25.48
N GLY A 51 40.05 5.76 26.15
CA GLY A 51 39.86 7.22 26.13
C GLY A 51 39.97 7.80 24.73
N LEU A 52 40.95 7.37 23.94
CA LEU A 52 41.09 7.76 22.53
C LEU A 52 39.87 7.30 21.70
N SER A 53 39.40 6.07 21.92
CA SER A 53 38.21 5.53 21.20
C SER A 53 36.95 6.34 21.52
N LEU A 54 36.73 6.68 22.80
CA LEU A 54 35.63 7.54 23.21
C LEU A 54 35.77 8.96 22.61
N GLY A 55 36.97 9.52 22.58
CA GLY A 55 37.25 10.81 21.96
C GLY A 55 36.93 10.82 20.45
N VAL A 56 37.38 9.78 19.73
CA VAL A 56 37.08 9.62 18.30
C VAL A 56 35.58 9.49 18.05
N ALA A 57 34.88 8.66 18.83
CA ALA A 57 33.43 8.48 18.67
C ALA A 57 32.65 9.78 18.95
N ALA A 58 33.03 10.50 20.01
CA ALA A 58 32.39 11.78 20.35
C ALA A 58 32.65 12.86 19.29
N TRP A 59 33.85 12.91 18.71
CA TRP A 59 34.19 13.88 17.67
C TRP A 59 33.58 13.55 16.32
N SER A 60 33.76 12.31 15.85
CA SER A 60 33.42 11.89 14.48
C SER A 60 31.97 11.54 14.26
N LYS A 61 31.23 11.22 15.33
CA LYS A 61 29.80 10.87 15.28
C LYS A 61 29.46 9.88 14.15
N SER A 62 30.18 8.74 14.11
CA SER A 62 30.08 7.70 13.06
C SER A 62 30.45 8.16 11.64
N GLY A 63 31.19 9.22 11.51
CA GLY A 63 31.73 9.73 10.24
C GLY A 63 32.81 8.87 9.63
N ALA A 64 33.50 9.40 8.62
CA ALA A 64 34.60 8.70 7.92
C ALA A 64 35.73 8.37 8.86
N LEU A 65 36.07 9.27 9.83
CA LEU A 65 37.12 9.07 10.81
C LEU A 65 36.82 7.88 11.75
N SER A 66 35.59 7.76 12.26
CA SER A 66 35.19 6.61 13.09
C SER A 66 35.37 5.28 12.37
N ARG A 67 35.06 5.22 11.07
CA ARG A 67 35.16 3.99 10.26
C ARG A 67 36.60 3.50 10.05
N VAL A 68 37.61 4.32 10.34
CA VAL A 68 39.01 3.97 10.24
C VAL A 68 39.65 3.92 11.63
N ALA A 69 39.48 4.97 12.42
CA ALA A 69 40.19 5.11 13.70
C ALA A 69 39.66 4.12 14.76
N LEU A 70 38.33 3.88 14.87
CA LEU A 70 37.86 2.92 15.89
C LEU A 70 38.23 1.47 15.58
N PRO A 71 38.19 0.96 14.33
CA PRO A 71 38.76 -0.33 13.97
C PRO A 71 40.24 -0.45 14.32
N VAL A 72 41.06 0.56 14.01
CA VAL A 72 42.46 0.58 14.31
C VAL A 72 42.74 0.56 15.84
N LEU A 73 42.06 1.44 16.60
CA LEU A 73 42.19 1.49 18.07
C LEU A 73 41.73 0.18 18.72
N GLY A 74 40.59 -0.38 18.23
CA GLY A 74 40.11 -1.66 18.76
C GLY A 74 41.08 -2.81 18.47
N MET A 75 41.64 -2.89 17.27
CA MET A 75 42.66 -3.88 16.95
C MET A 75 43.95 -3.65 17.71
N THR A 76 44.33 -2.39 18.00
CA THR A 76 45.45 -2.08 18.88
C THR A 76 45.17 -2.57 20.31
N MET A 77 43.93 -2.45 20.79
CA MET A 77 43.52 -3.01 22.09
C MET A 77 43.58 -4.55 22.07
N VAL A 78 43.19 -5.21 20.98
CA VAL A 78 43.36 -6.67 20.80
C VAL A 78 44.85 -7.04 20.81
N GLY A 79 45.69 -6.27 20.11
CA GLY A 79 47.14 -6.46 20.12
C GLY A 79 47.75 -6.31 21.54
N LEU A 80 47.25 -5.33 22.31
CA LEU A 80 47.61 -5.18 23.73
C LEU A 80 47.18 -6.41 24.54
N MET A 81 46.01 -6.95 24.34
CA MET A 81 45.52 -8.16 25.00
C MET A 81 46.41 -9.36 24.69
N ILE A 82 46.83 -9.56 23.45
CA ILE A 82 47.72 -10.63 23.02
C ILE A 82 49.10 -10.47 23.72
N HIS A 83 49.62 -9.25 23.76
CA HIS A 83 50.90 -8.98 24.43
C HIS A 83 50.84 -9.25 25.94
N VAL A 84 49.80 -8.76 26.62
CA VAL A 84 49.59 -8.96 28.06
C VAL A 84 49.40 -10.44 28.40
N ALA A 85 48.73 -11.20 27.50
CA ALA A 85 48.56 -12.65 27.58
C ALA A 85 49.82 -13.45 27.20
N ARG A 86 50.96 -12.80 27.03
CA ARG A 86 52.24 -13.41 26.62
C ARG A 86 52.15 -14.26 25.34
N GLY A 87 51.34 -13.80 24.38
CA GLY A 87 51.16 -14.47 23.09
C GLY A 87 50.36 -15.78 23.14
N HIS A 88 49.51 -15.95 24.15
CA HIS A 88 48.67 -17.13 24.30
C HIS A 88 47.68 -17.25 23.13
N SER A 89 47.47 -18.49 22.61
CA SER A 89 46.70 -18.72 21.40
C SER A 89 45.27 -18.26 21.52
N GLU A 90 44.62 -18.44 22.69
CA GLU A 90 43.23 -18.07 22.94
C GLU A 90 42.99 -16.55 22.88
N ALA A 91 43.98 -15.73 23.20
CA ALA A 91 43.91 -14.28 23.09
C ALA A 91 43.76 -13.83 21.63
N HIS A 92 44.22 -14.61 20.66
CA HIS A 92 44.12 -14.30 19.24
C HIS A 92 42.71 -14.46 18.70
N PHE A 93 41.80 -15.24 19.34
CA PHE A 93 40.38 -15.32 18.90
C PHE A 93 39.68 -13.99 19.01
N ALA A 94 40.11 -13.05 19.83
CA ALA A 94 39.57 -11.71 19.89
C ALA A 94 39.75 -10.93 18.58
N VAL A 95 40.76 -11.26 17.76
CA VAL A 95 40.94 -10.67 16.43
C VAL A 95 39.67 -10.93 15.56
N PHE A 96 39.27 -12.19 15.47
CA PHE A 96 38.12 -12.61 14.68
C PHE A 96 36.81 -12.05 15.23
N ALA A 97 36.63 -12.12 16.54
CA ALA A 97 35.44 -11.59 17.20
C ALA A 97 35.31 -10.07 16.98
N PHE A 98 36.44 -9.34 17.07
CA PHE A 98 36.39 -7.88 16.87
C PHE A 98 36.22 -7.51 15.39
N LEU A 99 36.88 -8.21 14.45
CA LEU A 99 36.65 -8.01 13.01
C LEU A 99 35.16 -8.21 12.63
N ALA A 100 34.51 -9.24 13.18
CA ALA A 100 33.09 -9.48 12.97
C ALA A 100 32.23 -8.31 13.47
N CYS A 101 32.55 -7.67 14.59
CA CYS A 101 31.85 -6.49 15.07
C CYS A 101 31.91 -5.31 14.10
N LEU A 102 32.94 -5.19 13.26
CA LEU A 102 33.11 -4.10 12.33
C LEU A 102 32.11 -4.12 11.16
N VAL A 103 31.44 -5.25 10.93
CA VAL A 103 30.37 -5.37 9.92
C VAL A 103 29.23 -4.38 10.19
N VAL A 104 29.03 -3.96 11.44
CA VAL A 104 28.00 -2.97 11.82
C VAL A 104 28.15 -1.65 11.04
N TYR A 105 29.36 -1.28 10.63
CA TYR A 105 29.60 -0.11 9.79
C TYR A 105 29.13 -0.27 8.36
N ARG A 106 28.82 -1.49 7.92
CA ARG A 106 28.43 -1.80 6.53
C ARG A 106 29.40 -1.20 5.51
N SER A 107 30.70 -1.23 5.85
CA SER A 107 31.77 -0.59 5.11
C SER A 107 32.99 -1.50 5.01
N SER A 108 33.44 -1.77 3.77
CA SER A 108 34.69 -2.49 3.55
C SER A 108 35.89 -1.78 4.15
N VAL A 109 35.88 -0.44 4.19
CA VAL A 109 36.97 0.37 4.75
C VAL A 109 37.22 0.06 6.22
N ALA A 110 36.16 -0.12 7.02
CA ALA A 110 36.30 -0.43 8.44
C ALA A 110 36.95 -1.81 8.67
N ILE A 111 36.56 -2.81 7.90
CA ILE A 111 37.10 -4.17 7.98
C ILE A 111 38.55 -4.18 7.52
N ILE A 112 38.88 -3.53 6.40
CA ILE A 112 40.25 -3.42 5.88
C ILE A 112 41.14 -2.68 6.89
N ALA A 113 40.65 -1.58 7.48
CA ALA A 113 41.43 -0.84 8.49
C ALA A 113 41.78 -1.71 9.70
N GLY A 114 40.82 -2.49 10.22
CA GLY A 114 41.07 -3.43 11.30
C GLY A 114 42.02 -4.55 10.89
N ALA A 115 41.82 -5.18 9.73
CA ALA A 115 42.68 -6.25 9.23
C ALA A 115 44.12 -5.79 8.99
N VAL A 116 44.32 -4.60 8.43
CA VAL A 116 45.65 -4.02 8.22
C VAL A 116 46.32 -3.70 9.57
N ALA A 117 45.58 -3.15 10.53
CA ALA A 117 46.10 -2.84 11.85
C ALA A 117 46.64 -4.10 12.56
N ILE A 118 45.88 -5.19 12.54
CA ILE A 118 46.32 -6.44 13.18
C ILE A 118 47.46 -7.13 12.40
N ALA A 119 47.48 -7.02 11.07
CA ALA A 119 48.57 -7.52 10.25
C ALA A 119 49.90 -6.80 10.58
N ILE A 120 49.89 -5.47 10.70
CA ILE A 120 51.00 -4.65 11.11
C ILE A 120 51.48 -5.06 12.52
N HIS A 121 50.51 -5.26 13.44
CA HIS A 121 50.84 -5.72 14.80
C HIS A 121 51.57 -7.07 14.78
N HIS A 122 51.04 -8.07 14.08
CA HIS A 122 51.64 -9.40 14.04
C HIS A 122 53.05 -9.40 13.42
N LEU A 123 53.24 -8.69 12.31
CA LEU A 123 54.51 -8.57 11.63
C LEU A 123 55.56 -7.84 12.53
N SER A 124 55.20 -6.69 13.07
CA SER A 124 56.12 -5.87 13.89
C SER A 124 56.46 -6.53 15.23
N PHE A 125 55.44 -7.06 15.93
CA PHE A 125 55.68 -7.66 17.25
C PHE A 125 56.38 -9.00 17.13
N ASN A 126 56.11 -9.84 16.11
CA ASN A 126 56.91 -11.04 15.87
C ASN A 126 58.40 -10.69 15.59
N GLN A 127 58.66 -9.60 14.82
CA GLN A 127 60.04 -9.16 14.55
C GLN A 127 60.70 -8.60 15.81
N PHE A 128 60.00 -7.78 16.60
CA PHE A 128 60.52 -7.25 17.87
C PHE A 128 60.81 -8.36 18.87
N GLN A 129 59.94 -9.37 18.93
CA GLN A 129 60.13 -10.55 19.77
C GLN A 129 61.34 -11.37 19.32
N THR A 130 61.58 -11.52 18.01
CA THR A 130 62.82 -12.17 17.48
C THR A 130 64.06 -11.42 17.86
N TRP A 131 64.03 -10.08 17.93
CA TRP A 131 65.16 -9.25 18.38
C TRP A 131 65.32 -9.18 19.90
N GLY A 132 64.40 -9.78 20.66
CA GLY A 132 64.43 -9.74 22.11
C GLY A 132 64.07 -8.42 22.77
N TRP A 133 63.27 -7.56 22.03
CA TRP A 133 62.90 -6.22 22.53
C TRP A 133 61.71 -6.23 23.52
N GLY A 134 61.16 -7.38 23.85
CA GLY A 134 60.14 -7.51 24.88
C GLY A 134 58.70 -7.59 24.41
N PRO A 135 58.23 -6.90 23.33
CA PRO A 135 56.88 -7.13 22.80
C PRO A 135 56.67 -8.58 22.42
N MET A 136 55.49 -9.13 22.83
CA MET A 136 55.15 -10.53 22.59
C MET A 136 53.91 -10.63 21.68
N CYS A 137 54.05 -11.42 20.59
CA CYS A 137 52.96 -11.77 19.70
C CYS A 137 52.55 -13.24 19.84
N PHE A 138 53.54 -14.13 19.99
CA PHE A 138 53.38 -15.56 20.18
C PHE A 138 54.14 -16.05 21.38
N THR A 139 53.86 -17.24 21.88
CA THR A 139 54.67 -17.88 22.92
C THR A 139 56.12 -18.08 22.48
N GLU A 140 56.31 -18.36 21.19
CA GLU A 140 57.61 -18.41 20.51
C GLU A 140 57.53 -17.67 19.18
N PRO A 141 58.48 -16.79 18.83
CA PRO A 141 58.43 -16.04 17.58
C PRO A 141 58.54 -17.00 16.38
N SER A 142 57.61 -16.87 15.42
CA SER A 142 57.59 -17.70 14.23
C SER A 142 56.91 -16.96 13.06
N PHE A 143 57.67 -16.71 12.01
CA PHE A 143 57.17 -16.10 10.81
C PHE A 143 56.10 -16.96 10.13
N MET A 144 56.21 -18.30 10.19
CA MET A 144 55.22 -19.20 9.62
C MET A 144 53.85 -19.04 10.33
N ARG A 145 53.81 -18.88 11.65
CA ARG A 145 52.54 -18.58 12.37
C ARG A 145 51.96 -17.24 11.99
N VAL A 146 52.79 -16.22 11.71
CA VAL A 146 52.27 -14.94 11.18
C VAL A 146 51.55 -15.17 9.85
N VAL A 147 52.15 -15.98 8.95
CA VAL A 147 51.56 -16.30 7.64
C VAL A 147 50.21 -17.09 7.80
N GLU A 148 50.21 -18.10 8.69
CA GLU A 148 48.98 -18.87 8.97
C GLU A 148 47.86 -17.97 9.49
N HIS A 149 48.13 -17.08 10.46
CA HIS A 149 47.15 -16.13 10.98
C HIS A 149 46.69 -15.13 9.91
N ALA A 150 47.61 -14.65 9.07
CA ALA A 150 47.26 -13.75 7.97
C ALA A 150 46.30 -14.39 6.97
N ILE A 151 46.47 -15.69 6.65
CA ILE A 151 45.55 -16.41 5.76
C ILE A 151 44.15 -16.40 6.35
N TYR A 152 43.96 -16.76 7.63
CA TYR A 152 42.64 -16.76 8.27
C TYR A 152 42.04 -15.37 8.34
N VAL A 153 42.79 -14.34 8.69
CA VAL A 153 42.33 -12.93 8.72
C VAL A 153 41.88 -12.47 7.33
N VAL A 154 42.64 -12.83 6.28
CA VAL A 154 42.29 -12.49 4.90
C VAL A 154 40.96 -13.18 4.47
N VAL A 155 40.85 -14.51 4.71
CA VAL A 155 39.64 -15.27 4.37
C VAL A 155 38.44 -14.69 5.11
N GLU A 156 38.53 -14.46 6.41
CA GLU A 156 37.48 -13.85 7.20
C GLU A 156 37.13 -12.45 6.68
N SER A 157 38.14 -11.59 6.45
CA SER A 157 37.91 -10.23 5.96
C SER A 157 37.17 -10.21 4.63
N VAL A 158 37.44 -11.13 3.70
CA VAL A 158 36.70 -11.26 2.43
C VAL A 158 35.23 -11.58 2.70
N VAL A 159 34.96 -12.56 3.56
CA VAL A 159 33.58 -12.93 3.92
C VAL A 159 32.86 -11.75 4.59
N LEU A 160 33.49 -11.09 5.55
CA LEU A 160 32.89 -9.94 6.26
C LEU A 160 32.64 -8.75 5.33
N ILE A 161 33.54 -8.48 4.37
CA ILE A 161 33.37 -7.44 3.36
C ILE A 161 32.15 -7.76 2.50
N LEU A 162 31.99 -9.00 2.03
CA LEU A 162 30.81 -9.40 1.24
C LEU A 162 29.52 -9.23 2.04
N LEU A 163 29.53 -9.62 3.32
CA LEU A 163 28.39 -9.43 4.23
C LEU A 163 28.09 -7.94 4.45
N ALA A 164 29.13 -7.12 4.68
CA ALA A 164 28.97 -5.69 4.88
C ALA A 164 28.39 -4.98 3.64
N LEU A 165 28.82 -5.37 2.44
CA LEU A 165 28.29 -4.83 1.19
C LEU A 165 26.84 -5.23 0.95
N ARG A 166 26.47 -6.50 1.24
CA ARG A 166 25.07 -6.95 1.19
C ARG A 166 24.20 -6.21 2.20
N ALA A 167 24.63 -6.17 3.46
CA ALA A 167 23.93 -5.45 4.51
C ALA A 167 23.73 -3.96 4.16
N ARG A 168 24.71 -3.33 3.50
CA ARG A 168 24.57 -1.96 3.00
C ARG A 168 23.49 -1.82 1.92
N ALA A 169 23.44 -2.75 0.97
CA ALA A 169 22.46 -2.76 -0.11
C ALA A 169 21.03 -2.99 0.43
N ASP A 170 20.89 -3.96 1.35
CA ASP A 170 19.61 -4.27 1.97
C ASP A 170 19.07 -3.09 2.78
N PHE A 171 19.96 -2.42 3.52
CA PHE A 171 19.60 -1.25 4.31
C PHE A 171 19.20 -0.06 3.42
N ALA A 172 19.91 0.18 2.33
CA ALA A 172 19.54 1.21 1.35
C ALA A 172 18.15 0.96 0.74
N THR A 173 17.84 -0.32 0.46
CA THR A 173 16.50 -0.72 -0.03
C THR A 173 15.43 -0.48 1.04
N ALA A 174 15.71 -0.83 2.31
CA ALA A 174 14.78 -0.60 3.40
C ALA A 174 14.51 0.91 3.63
N GLU A 175 15.55 1.74 3.56
CA GLU A 175 15.43 3.20 3.65
C GLU A 175 14.59 3.78 2.50
N GLU A 176 14.77 3.27 1.28
CA GLU A 176 14.00 3.70 0.12
C GLU A 176 12.53 3.31 0.27
N LEU A 177 12.23 2.08 0.73
CA LEU A 177 10.87 1.64 1.03
C LEU A 177 10.20 2.48 2.13
N MET A 178 10.92 2.77 3.21
CA MET A 178 10.39 3.64 4.29
C MET A 178 10.03 5.03 3.77
N ARG A 179 10.86 5.63 2.92
CA ARG A 179 10.55 6.93 2.29
C ARG A 179 9.29 6.85 1.41
N ILE A 180 9.09 5.77 0.66
CA ILE A 180 7.87 5.57 -0.12
C ILE A 180 6.66 5.50 0.82
N VAL A 181 6.75 4.72 1.91
CA VAL A 181 5.66 4.59 2.89
C VAL A 181 5.33 5.94 3.54
N GLU A 182 6.35 6.71 3.95
CA GLU A 182 6.15 8.04 4.54
C GLU A 182 5.48 9.03 3.56
N GLN A 183 5.79 8.94 2.26
CA GLN A 183 5.21 9.81 1.24
C GLN A 183 3.78 9.40 0.82
N ILE A 184 3.47 8.12 0.95
CA ILE A 184 2.11 7.60 0.71
C ILE A 184 1.19 7.92 1.88
N GLN A 185 1.74 7.91 3.10
CA GLN A 185 0.99 8.19 4.32
C GLN A 185 0.75 9.70 4.44
N GLY A 186 -0.47 10.12 4.12
CA GLY A 186 -0.90 11.51 4.31
C GLY A 186 -1.31 11.80 5.74
N ASP A 187 -1.47 13.08 6.05
CA ASP A 187 -2.00 13.52 7.33
C ASP A 187 -3.43 12.98 7.54
N ASN A 188 -3.76 12.64 8.78
CA ASN A 188 -5.09 12.14 9.19
C ASN A 188 -5.52 10.78 8.63
N GLY A 189 -4.57 9.87 8.34
CA GLY A 189 -4.88 8.50 7.89
C GLY A 189 -5.32 8.40 6.43
N THR A 190 -5.15 9.47 5.65
CA THR A 190 -5.34 9.43 4.20
C THR A 190 -4.16 8.75 3.53
N ILE A 191 -4.42 8.05 2.42
CA ILE A 191 -3.40 7.40 1.61
C ILE A 191 -3.32 8.12 0.26
N ASN A 192 -2.15 8.68 -0.05
CA ASN A 192 -1.87 9.25 -1.35
C ASN A 192 -1.24 8.18 -2.25
N LEU A 193 -2.01 7.64 -3.17
CA LEU A 193 -1.54 6.59 -4.09
C LEU A 193 -0.74 7.13 -5.27
N ASN A 194 -0.70 8.45 -5.48
CA ASN A 194 0.07 9.04 -6.58
C ASN A 194 1.57 8.92 -6.29
N ALA A 195 2.14 7.77 -6.65
CA ALA A 195 3.55 7.45 -6.52
C ALA A 195 4.36 7.73 -7.80
N SER A 196 3.74 8.29 -8.86
CA SER A 196 4.35 8.49 -10.18
C SER A 196 5.55 9.45 -10.17
N HIS A 197 5.61 10.36 -9.17
CA HIS A 197 6.68 11.35 -9.01
C HIS A 197 7.89 10.80 -8.20
N LEU A 198 7.79 9.56 -7.66
CA LEU A 198 8.84 9.00 -6.83
C LEU A 198 9.98 8.43 -7.67
N ALA A 199 11.14 9.07 -7.60
CA ALA A 199 12.36 8.56 -8.22
C ALA A 199 12.93 7.42 -7.39
N VAL A 200 12.68 6.16 -7.78
CA VAL A 200 13.16 4.95 -7.11
C VAL A 200 14.22 4.24 -7.93
N LYS A 201 15.27 3.76 -7.25
CA LYS A 201 16.41 3.06 -7.87
C LYS A 201 16.33 1.55 -7.66
N GLY A 202 15.83 1.11 -6.51
CA GLY A 202 15.74 -0.30 -6.14
C GLY A 202 14.73 -1.07 -6.97
N ARG A 203 15.03 -2.34 -7.27
CA ARG A 203 14.10 -3.23 -7.98
C ARG A 203 12.81 -3.49 -7.18
N VAL A 204 12.93 -3.63 -5.86
CA VAL A 204 11.79 -3.86 -4.97
C VAL A 204 10.94 -2.60 -4.88
N SER A 205 11.57 -1.44 -4.71
CA SER A 205 10.89 -0.14 -4.65
C SER A 205 10.13 0.17 -5.94
N ARG A 206 10.70 -0.14 -7.11
CA ARG A 206 10.00 -0.01 -8.41
C ARG A 206 8.75 -0.88 -8.46
N LYS A 207 8.86 -2.17 -8.09
CA LYS A 207 7.68 -3.06 -8.05
C LYS A 207 6.59 -2.55 -7.10
N LEU A 208 6.97 -1.95 -5.99
CA LEU A 208 5.99 -1.34 -5.07
C LEU A 208 5.31 -0.13 -5.72
N VAL A 209 6.06 0.77 -6.35
CA VAL A 209 5.51 1.93 -7.06
C VAL A 209 4.58 1.48 -8.20
N ASP A 210 4.98 0.49 -9.00
CA ASP A 210 4.15 -0.06 -10.08
C ASP A 210 2.82 -0.64 -9.51
N ALA A 211 2.89 -1.38 -8.40
CA ALA A 211 1.70 -1.92 -7.75
C ALA A 211 0.75 -0.81 -7.25
N LEU A 212 1.29 0.25 -6.67
CA LEU A 212 0.51 1.40 -6.21
C LEU A 212 -0.17 2.14 -7.37
N GLN A 213 0.51 2.30 -8.51
CA GLN A 213 -0.06 2.89 -9.72
C GLN A 213 -1.20 2.05 -10.29
N HIS A 214 -1.08 0.71 -10.25
CA HIS A 214 -2.18 -0.17 -10.64
C HIS A 214 -3.38 -0.03 -9.72
N ILE A 215 -3.17 0.08 -8.41
CA ILE A 215 -4.24 0.32 -7.43
C ILE A 215 -4.90 1.68 -7.67
N GLU A 216 -4.10 2.74 -7.90
CA GLU A 216 -4.63 4.08 -8.22
C GLU A 216 -5.52 4.03 -9.46
N THR A 217 -5.06 3.39 -10.54
CA THR A 217 -5.82 3.24 -11.77
C THR A 217 -7.13 2.47 -11.55
N ALA A 218 -7.10 1.39 -10.76
CA ALA A 218 -8.28 0.61 -10.43
C ALA A 218 -9.30 1.44 -9.62
N ILE A 219 -8.85 2.21 -8.63
CA ILE A 219 -9.71 3.09 -7.83
C ILE A 219 -10.33 4.18 -8.71
N GLN A 220 -9.55 4.80 -9.60
CA GLN A 220 -10.07 5.79 -10.54
C GLN A 220 -11.14 5.19 -11.47
N GLN A 221 -10.97 3.94 -11.91
CA GLN A 221 -11.96 3.24 -12.70
C GLN A 221 -13.26 2.97 -11.90
N VAL A 222 -13.13 2.56 -10.63
CA VAL A 222 -14.27 2.38 -9.73
C VAL A 222 -15.02 3.71 -9.53
N HIS A 223 -14.30 4.82 -9.32
CA HIS A 223 -14.94 6.15 -9.21
C HIS A 223 -15.72 6.52 -10.46
N ARG A 224 -15.13 6.38 -11.66
CA ARG A 224 -15.82 6.67 -12.92
C ARG A 224 -17.07 5.79 -13.10
N SER A 225 -16.97 4.50 -12.77
CA SER A 225 -18.12 3.58 -12.84
C SER A 225 -19.21 3.95 -11.85
N SER A 226 -18.85 4.36 -10.63
CA SER A 226 -19.80 4.82 -9.61
C SER A 226 -20.52 6.11 -10.03
N ASP A 227 -19.81 7.05 -10.65
CA ASP A 227 -20.43 8.28 -11.17
C ASP A 227 -21.38 7.98 -12.33
N ALA A 228 -21.02 7.07 -13.24
CA ALA A 228 -21.89 6.62 -14.32
C ALA A 228 -23.15 5.93 -13.79
N ILE A 229 -23.03 5.07 -12.77
CA ILE A 229 -24.17 4.42 -12.10
C ILE A 229 -25.06 5.46 -11.43
N ARG A 230 -24.49 6.46 -10.76
CA ARG A 230 -25.26 7.54 -10.12
C ARG A 230 -26.05 8.34 -11.14
N GLN A 231 -25.45 8.67 -12.28
CA GLN A 231 -26.11 9.37 -13.37
C GLN A 231 -27.24 8.53 -13.97
N ALA A 232 -26.97 7.25 -14.32
CA ALA A 232 -27.99 6.35 -14.85
C ALA A 232 -29.14 6.13 -13.86
N SER A 233 -28.87 6.04 -12.55
CA SER A 233 -29.90 5.94 -11.51
C SER A 233 -30.76 7.19 -11.43
N GLY A 234 -30.14 8.38 -11.59
CA GLY A 234 -30.85 9.64 -11.69
C GLY A 234 -31.82 9.69 -12.92
N ASP A 235 -31.29 9.27 -14.07
CA ASP A 235 -32.10 9.21 -15.32
C ASP A 235 -33.26 8.22 -15.19
N ILE A 236 -33.05 7.06 -14.57
CA ILE A 236 -34.13 6.07 -14.29
C ILE A 236 -35.15 6.66 -13.32
N ALA A 237 -34.73 7.36 -12.26
CA ALA A 237 -35.67 7.98 -11.33
C ALA A 237 -36.53 9.05 -12.02
N HIS A 238 -35.94 9.89 -12.88
CA HIS A 238 -36.66 10.87 -13.68
C HIS A 238 -37.61 10.21 -14.69
N GLY A 239 -37.12 9.17 -15.37
CA GLY A 239 -37.98 8.37 -16.31
C GLY A 239 -39.13 7.71 -15.62
N ASN A 240 -38.99 7.18 -14.41
CA ASN A 240 -40.06 6.60 -13.62
C ASN A 240 -41.09 7.66 -13.20
N GLN A 241 -40.66 8.86 -12.87
CA GLN A 241 -41.56 9.95 -12.50
C GLN A 241 -42.43 10.39 -13.71
N LEU A 242 -41.80 10.48 -14.89
CA LEU A 242 -42.49 10.76 -16.13
C LEU A 242 -43.48 9.63 -16.50
N LEU A 243 -43.07 8.36 -16.33
CA LEU A 243 -43.91 7.20 -16.56
C LEU A 243 -45.10 7.17 -15.61
N SER A 244 -44.94 7.50 -14.34
CA SER A 244 -46.02 7.62 -13.36
C SER A 244 -47.04 8.65 -13.78
N SER A 245 -46.59 9.86 -14.15
CA SER A 245 -47.50 10.91 -14.66
C SER A 245 -48.27 10.47 -15.90
N ARG A 246 -47.62 9.85 -16.88
CA ARG A 246 -48.27 9.33 -18.08
C ARG A 246 -49.28 8.21 -17.79
N THR A 247 -49.00 7.39 -16.76
CA THR A 247 -49.91 6.32 -16.32
C THR A 247 -51.16 6.91 -15.67
N GLU A 248 -51.02 7.98 -14.87
CA GLU A 248 -52.11 8.72 -14.27
C GLU A 248 -53.00 9.37 -15.35
N ASP A 249 -52.37 10.02 -16.34
CA ASP A 249 -53.07 10.63 -17.48
C ASP A 249 -53.82 9.57 -18.31
N ALA A 250 -53.19 8.42 -18.55
CA ALA A 250 -53.82 7.31 -19.25
C ALA A 250 -55.00 6.73 -18.45
N ALA A 251 -54.87 6.58 -17.14
CA ALA A 251 -55.97 6.12 -16.28
C ALA A 251 -57.15 7.09 -16.28
N ALA A 252 -56.87 8.42 -16.22
CA ALA A 252 -57.92 9.43 -16.36
C ALA A 252 -58.62 9.37 -17.71
N SER A 253 -57.86 9.19 -18.80
CA SER A 253 -58.42 9.04 -20.17
C SER A 253 -59.29 7.79 -20.31
N ILE A 254 -58.86 6.67 -19.70
CA ILE A 254 -59.66 5.42 -19.68
C ILE A 254 -60.96 5.63 -18.89
N ALA A 255 -60.90 6.28 -17.73
CA ALA A 255 -62.12 6.59 -16.94
C ALA A 255 -63.10 7.48 -17.73
N GLN A 256 -62.60 8.50 -18.43
CA GLN A 256 -63.41 9.36 -19.27
C GLN A 256 -64.02 8.57 -20.44
N THR A 257 -63.23 7.68 -21.07
CA THR A 257 -63.75 6.83 -22.16
C THR A 257 -64.84 5.88 -21.67
N ALA A 258 -64.65 5.28 -20.47
CA ALA A 258 -65.66 4.42 -19.86
C ALA A 258 -66.98 5.18 -19.59
N ALA A 259 -66.88 6.39 -19.04
CA ALA A 259 -68.09 7.25 -18.85
C ALA A 259 -68.79 7.58 -20.17
N SER A 260 -68.02 7.90 -21.23
CA SER A 260 -68.58 8.15 -22.56
C SER A 260 -69.26 6.92 -23.16
N VAL A 261 -68.73 5.72 -22.95
CA VAL A 261 -69.35 4.45 -23.40
C VAL A 261 -70.66 4.18 -22.65
N GLU A 262 -70.74 4.47 -21.34
CA GLU A 262 -71.94 4.36 -20.54
C GLU A 262 -73.03 5.33 -21.04
N GLU A 263 -72.68 6.59 -21.39
CA GLU A 263 -73.55 7.58 -21.94
C GLU A 263 -74.11 7.15 -23.33
N ILE A 264 -73.20 6.64 -24.19
CA ILE A 264 -73.60 6.09 -25.50
C ILE A 264 -74.56 4.92 -25.32
N ALA A 265 -74.27 3.99 -24.40
CA ALA A 265 -75.14 2.85 -24.13
C ALA A 265 -76.51 3.31 -23.62
N SER A 266 -76.60 4.34 -22.83
CA SER A 266 -77.87 4.96 -22.38
C SER A 266 -78.62 5.58 -23.54
N THR A 267 -77.92 6.33 -24.41
CA THR A 267 -78.52 6.97 -25.60
C THR A 267 -79.02 5.94 -26.59
N ILE A 268 -78.31 4.82 -26.77
CA ILE A 268 -78.74 3.72 -27.62
C ILE A 268 -80.05 3.10 -27.06
N ARG A 269 -80.17 2.83 -25.75
CA ARG A 269 -81.37 2.30 -25.13
C ARG A 269 -82.58 3.25 -25.37
N ALA A 270 -82.36 4.57 -25.10
CA ALA A 270 -83.43 5.55 -25.38
C ALA A 270 -83.85 5.61 -26.87
N SER A 271 -82.83 5.46 -27.77
CA SER A 271 -83.09 5.40 -29.19
C SER A 271 -83.87 4.16 -29.60
N VAL A 272 -83.64 3.01 -29.00
CA VAL A 272 -84.36 1.76 -29.20
C VAL A 272 -85.82 1.92 -28.70
N ASP A 273 -86.04 2.51 -27.53
CA ASP A 273 -87.37 2.77 -26.99
C ASP A 273 -88.15 3.74 -27.87
N ASN A 274 -87.54 4.82 -28.36
CA ASN A 274 -88.16 5.75 -29.31
C ASN A 274 -88.50 5.07 -30.62
N ALA A 275 -87.63 4.19 -31.14
CA ALA A 275 -87.89 3.40 -32.34
C ALA A 275 -89.12 2.46 -32.15
N HIS A 276 -89.20 1.83 -30.96
CA HIS A 276 -90.36 1.00 -30.59
C HIS A 276 -91.65 1.83 -30.54
N GLN A 277 -91.65 3.01 -29.94
CA GLN A 277 -92.80 3.92 -29.90
C GLN A 277 -93.17 4.40 -31.29
N ALA A 278 -92.17 4.77 -32.11
CA ALA A 278 -92.43 5.17 -33.49
C ALA A 278 -93.07 4.04 -34.31
N ASN A 279 -92.60 2.79 -34.12
CA ASN A 279 -93.18 1.64 -34.80
C ASN A 279 -94.68 1.37 -34.37
N GLN A 280 -94.94 1.50 -33.03
CA GLN A 280 -96.34 1.41 -32.54
C GLN A 280 -97.19 2.52 -33.09
N LEU A 281 -96.68 3.76 -33.16
CA LEU A 281 -97.47 4.90 -33.73
C LEU A 281 -97.77 4.71 -35.23
N ALA A 282 -96.77 4.19 -35.98
CA ALA A 282 -96.91 3.85 -37.38
C ALA A 282 -97.98 2.74 -37.58
N GLY A 283 -97.95 1.72 -36.69
CA GLY A 283 -99.03 0.70 -36.70
C GLY A 283 -100.42 1.28 -36.44
N GLN A 284 -100.56 2.13 -35.42
CA GLN A 284 -101.82 2.81 -35.13
C GLN A 284 -102.28 3.72 -36.29
N ALA A 285 -101.35 4.46 -36.90
CA ALA A 285 -101.68 5.29 -38.06
C ALA A 285 -102.14 4.47 -39.27
N SER A 286 -101.54 3.31 -39.50
CA SER A 286 -101.95 2.34 -40.53
C SER A 286 -103.34 1.82 -40.27
N ASP A 287 -103.70 1.47 -39.03
CA ASP A 287 -105.05 1.01 -38.66
C ASP A 287 -106.09 2.11 -38.83
N VAL A 288 -105.73 3.36 -38.44
CA VAL A 288 -106.66 4.51 -38.67
C VAL A 288 -106.81 4.78 -40.13
N ALA A 289 -105.75 4.71 -40.96
CA ALA A 289 -105.85 4.88 -42.41
C ALA A 289 -106.71 3.78 -43.07
N THR A 290 -106.57 2.51 -42.63
CA THR A 290 -107.36 1.40 -43.10
C THR A 290 -108.87 1.60 -42.79
N ARG A 291 -109.14 1.94 -41.52
CA ARG A 291 -110.55 2.25 -41.10
C ARG A 291 -111.12 3.47 -41.82
N GLY A 292 -110.28 4.49 -42.05
CA GLY A 292 -110.62 5.67 -42.84
C GLY A 292 -111.02 5.29 -44.30
N GLY A 293 -110.12 4.42 -44.86
CA GLY A 293 -110.37 3.85 -46.22
C GLY A 293 -111.72 3.07 -46.33
N GLU A 294 -111.96 2.22 -45.30
CA GLU A 294 -113.26 1.48 -45.24
C GLU A 294 -114.45 2.41 -45.07
N ALA A 295 -114.28 3.48 -44.24
CA ALA A 295 -115.34 4.47 -44.08
C ALA A 295 -115.67 5.24 -45.41
N VAL A 296 -114.58 5.65 -46.11
CA VAL A 296 -114.70 6.27 -47.44
C VAL A 296 -115.34 5.31 -48.42
N HIS A 297 -114.99 4.03 -48.41
CA HIS A 297 -115.62 3.01 -49.29
C HIS A 297 -117.11 2.89 -49.00
N ARG A 298 -117.50 2.85 -47.72
CA ARG A 298 -118.95 2.85 -47.35
C ARG A 298 -119.65 4.10 -47.81
N VAL A 299 -119.07 5.28 -47.76
CA VAL A 299 -119.59 6.53 -48.27
C VAL A 299 -119.75 6.44 -49.78
N VAL A 300 -118.76 5.94 -50.52
CA VAL A 300 -118.80 5.73 -51.97
C VAL A 300 -120.03 4.75 -52.39
N ASP A 301 -120.14 3.64 -51.65
CA ASP A 301 -121.20 2.66 -51.85
C ASP A 301 -122.53 3.29 -51.57
N THR A 302 -122.70 4.09 -50.51
CA THR A 302 -123.91 4.80 -50.18
C THR A 302 -124.32 5.84 -51.27
N MET A 303 -123.25 6.60 -51.74
CA MET A 303 -123.51 7.54 -52.88
C MET A 303 -123.92 6.86 -54.18
N SER A 304 -123.30 5.71 -54.47
CA SER A 304 -123.66 4.86 -55.61
C SER A 304 -125.10 4.39 -55.48
N GLY A 305 -125.53 3.95 -54.28
CA GLY A 305 -126.91 3.57 -53.99
C GLY A 305 -127.88 4.74 -54.14
N ILE A 306 -127.49 5.94 -53.66
CA ILE A 306 -128.30 7.17 -53.87
C ILE A 306 -128.43 7.51 -55.36
N GLN A 307 -127.29 7.43 -56.09
CA GLN A 307 -127.30 7.67 -57.54
C GLN A 307 -128.25 6.69 -58.32
N GLN A 308 -128.11 5.41 -57.85
CA GLN A 308 -128.99 4.41 -58.45
C GLN A 308 -130.49 4.65 -58.11
N SER A 309 -130.76 5.08 -56.87
CA SER A 309 -132.15 5.46 -56.47
C SER A 309 -132.60 6.71 -57.17
N SER A 310 -131.77 7.74 -57.36
CA SER A 310 -132.07 8.98 -58.10
C SER A 310 -132.35 8.74 -59.61
N ARG A 311 -131.88 7.67 -60.20
CA ARG A 311 -132.10 7.26 -61.58
C ARG A 311 -133.44 6.52 -61.75
N LYS A 312 -134.09 6.10 -60.65
CA LYS A 312 -135.36 5.39 -60.64
C LYS A 312 -136.54 6.32 -60.35
N ILE A 313 -136.32 7.57 -60.10
CA ILE A 313 -137.38 8.65 -60.07
C ILE A 313 -137.41 9.36 -61.43
#